data_3d0791e55f7ef06a4d4754d307256ab9
#
_entry.id   3d0791e55f7ef06a4d4754d307256ab9
#
_cell.length_a   1.000
_cell.length_b   1.000
_cell.length_c   1.000
_cell.angle_alpha   90.00
_cell.angle_beta   90.00
_cell.angle_gamma   90.00
#
_symmetry.space_group_name_H-M   'P 1'
#
loop_
_entity.id
_entity.type
_entity.pdbx_description
1 polymer ?
#
loop_
_entity_poly.entity_id
_entity_poly.type
_entity_poly.pdbx_seq_one_letter_code
_entity_poly.pdbx_strand_id
1 'polypeptide(L)'
;WWLVFRLLGKWWSTANWEKIVEPHLLQFLATRPATQKTRLLPWIMCFTGTLLLLALAGPVWEKAPQPLLQKSQARVLVLDLSYSMLATDIKPTRIDRARFKLEDLLKRFVEGETALIGYAGEAFVISPLTHDPATIAALLPGLQPNIMPVPGSRADLGFRLAADLLSRSKGGTGHIIWVTDGIEGQDYSALENTIGRNRLSILAVGTESGSPVALSGGGFLKDKNGAIVI
;
A
#
# COMPACT_ATOMS: atom_id res chain seq x y z
N TRP A 1 -22.64 43.53 4.20
CA TRP A 1 -22.40 44.12 5.51
C TRP A 1 -23.10 45.49 5.66
N TRP A 2 -22.94 46.40 4.72
CA TRP A 2 -23.56 47.72 4.75
C TRP A 2 -25.09 47.63 4.81
N LEU A 3 -25.73 46.70 4.08
CA LEU A 3 -27.19 46.48 4.12
C LEU A 3 -27.67 45.92 5.48
N VAL A 4 -26.90 44.96 6.05
CA VAL A 4 -27.22 44.38 7.38
C VAL A 4 -27.10 45.47 8.46
N PHE A 5 -26.11 46.32 8.39
CA PHE A 5 -25.90 47.44 9.31
C PHE A 5 -27.04 48.48 9.21
N ARG A 6 -27.55 48.69 8.03
CA ARG A 6 -28.66 49.62 7.78
C ARG A 6 -29.99 49.06 8.26
N LEU A 7 -30.17 47.75 8.17
CA LEU A 7 -31.37 47.05 8.67
C LEU A 7 -31.41 46.97 10.21
N LEU A 8 -30.31 46.61 10.84
CA LEU A 8 -30.15 46.55 12.29
C LEU A 8 -30.28 47.94 12.95
N GLY A 9 -29.69 48.99 12.33
CA GLY A 9 -29.82 50.37 12.81
C GLY A 9 -31.26 50.91 12.77
N LYS A 10 -32.12 50.37 11.90
CA LYS A 10 -33.52 50.74 11.79
C LYS A 10 -34.42 50.07 12.85
N TRP A 11 -33.98 48.92 13.39
CA TRP A 11 -34.70 48.20 14.44
C TRP A 11 -34.45 48.75 15.86
N TRP A 12 -33.32 49.47 16.05
CA TRP A 12 -32.98 50.10 17.33
C TRP A 12 -33.33 51.59 17.39
N SER A 13 -34.11 52.07 16.42
CA SER A 13 -34.73 53.39 16.55
C SER A 13 -35.76 53.28 17.66
N THR A 14 -35.41 53.88 18.79
CA THR A 14 -36.25 54.03 19.96
C THR A 14 -37.69 54.33 19.54
N ALA A 15 -38.63 53.53 20.04
CA ALA A 15 -40.03 53.66 19.85
C ALA A 15 -40.47 55.13 19.89
N ASN A 16 -41.41 55.49 19.01
CA ASN A 16 -42.03 56.82 18.90
C ASN A 16 -42.80 57.19 20.16
N TRP A 17 -42.11 57.27 21.29
CA TRP A 17 -42.69 57.74 22.54
C TRP A 17 -43.15 59.17 22.42
N GLU A 18 -42.59 60.00 21.54
CA GLU A 18 -42.96 61.32 21.21
C GLU A 18 -44.41 61.47 20.67
N LYS A 19 -45.03 60.36 20.21
CA LYS A 19 -46.38 60.36 19.71
C LYS A 19 -47.41 59.96 20.77
N ILE A 20 -46.98 59.43 21.89
CA ILE A 20 -47.89 58.84 22.91
C ILE A 20 -47.83 59.64 24.20
N VAL A 21 -46.78 60.40 24.47
CA VAL A 21 -46.61 61.16 25.74
C VAL A 21 -46.52 62.64 25.44
N GLU A 22 -47.29 63.45 26.21
CA GLU A 22 -47.24 64.90 26.06
C GLU A 22 -45.87 65.52 26.32
N PRO A 23 -45.47 66.53 25.60
CA PRO A 23 -44.06 67.05 25.58
C PRO A 23 -43.58 67.51 26.97
N HIS A 24 -44.40 67.95 27.84
CA HIS A 24 -44.00 68.45 29.19
C HIS A 24 -43.63 67.32 30.14
N LEU A 25 -44.16 66.11 29.97
CA LEU A 25 -43.82 64.93 30.76
C LEU A 25 -42.55 64.25 30.30
N LEU A 26 -42.17 64.38 29.03
CA LEU A 26 -40.96 63.85 28.49
C LEU A 26 -39.70 64.48 29.14
N GLN A 27 -39.76 65.72 29.59
CA GLN A 27 -38.65 66.42 30.22
C GLN A 27 -38.28 65.83 31.60
N PHE A 28 -39.25 65.23 32.33
CA PHE A 28 -39.01 64.60 33.63
C PHE A 28 -38.76 63.10 33.54
N LEU A 29 -39.29 62.44 32.51
CA LEU A 29 -39.14 61.00 32.31
C LEU A 29 -37.91 60.62 31.48
N ALA A 30 -37.43 61.51 30.63
CA ALA A 30 -36.20 61.30 29.86
C ALA A 30 -34.98 61.68 30.70
N THR A 31 -34.66 60.88 31.69
CA THR A 31 -33.27 60.79 32.13
C THR A 31 -32.47 60.35 30.93
N ARG A 32 -31.88 61.30 30.22
CA ARG A 32 -30.92 61.01 29.12
C ARG A 32 -29.75 60.28 29.80
N PRO A 33 -29.62 58.95 29.67
CA PRO A 33 -28.32 58.40 29.96
C PRO A 33 -27.40 59.09 28.96
N ALA A 34 -26.34 59.70 29.47
CA ALA A 34 -25.22 60.15 28.62
C ALA A 34 -24.66 58.91 27.93
N THR A 35 -25.33 58.44 26.91
CA THR A 35 -24.79 57.40 26.03
C THR A 35 -23.67 58.08 25.28
N GLN A 36 -22.47 58.07 25.90
CA GLN A 36 -21.25 58.09 25.12
C GLN A 36 -21.47 57.03 24.07
N LYS A 37 -21.82 57.49 22.85
CA LYS A 37 -21.86 56.61 21.67
C LYS A 37 -20.49 56.02 21.52
N THR A 38 -20.25 54.87 22.11
CA THR A 38 -19.02 54.10 21.90
C THR A 38 -19.05 53.68 20.46
N ARG A 39 -18.49 54.56 19.61
CA ARG A 39 -18.32 54.28 18.15
C ARG A 39 -17.52 53.01 17.90
N LEU A 40 -16.93 52.45 18.92
CA LEU A 40 -16.15 51.19 18.93
C LEU A 40 -17.01 49.93 18.85
N LEU A 41 -18.22 49.93 19.44
CA LEU A 41 -19.06 48.72 19.52
C LEU A 41 -19.35 48.08 18.13
N PRO A 42 -19.77 48.86 17.10
CA PRO A 42 -20.00 48.31 15.76
C PRO A 42 -18.71 47.77 15.12
N TRP A 43 -17.57 48.38 15.40
CA TRP A 43 -16.28 47.91 14.89
C TRP A 43 -15.86 46.58 15.54
N ILE A 44 -16.09 46.43 16.82
CA ILE A 44 -15.86 45.18 17.55
C ILE A 44 -16.75 44.08 17.02
N MET A 45 -18.06 44.34 16.79
CA MET A 45 -18.99 43.37 16.21
C MET A 45 -18.58 42.94 14.79
N CYS A 46 -18.17 43.88 13.95
CA CYS A 46 -17.65 43.55 12.62
C CYS A 46 -16.38 42.70 12.67
N PHE A 47 -15.44 43.04 13.54
CA PHE A 47 -14.19 42.31 13.70
C PHE A 47 -14.43 40.88 14.20
N THR A 48 -15.29 40.73 15.24
CA THR A 48 -15.66 39.40 15.76
C THR A 48 -16.38 38.56 14.72
N GLY A 49 -17.31 39.15 13.95
CA GLY A 49 -18.00 38.45 12.87
C GLY A 49 -17.06 38.00 11.75
N THR A 50 -16.05 38.84 11.42
CA THR A 50 -15.05 38.48 10.41
C THR A 50 -14.14 37.35 10.90
N LEU A 51 -13.73 37.39 12.19
CA LEU A 51 -12.95 36.30 12.81
C LEU A 51 -13.75 34.99 12.85
N LEU A 52 -15.04 35.06 13.15
CA LEU A 52 -15.91 33.89 13.16
C LEU A 52 -16.02 33.27 11.75
N LEU A 53 -16.20 34.10 10.72
CA LEU A 53 -16.23 33.63 9.33
C LEU A 53 -14.91 33.03 8.89
N LEU A 54 -13.78 33.63 9.27
CA LEU A 54 -12.45 33.10 9.02
C LEU A 54 -12.24 31.74 9.73
N ALA A 55 -12.73 31.60 10.97
CA ALA A 55 -12.65 30.36 11.70
C ALA A 55 -13.52 29.25 11.08
N LEU A 56 -14.72 29.59 10.58
CA LEU A 56 -15.59 28.65 9.86
C LEU A 56 -15.01 28.27 8.48
N ALA A 57 -14.26 29.17 7.83
CA ALA A 57 -13.62 28.89 6.54
C ALA A 57 -12.54 27.80 6.65
N GLY A 58 -12.11 27.44 7.87
CA GLY A 58 -11.12 26.38 8.09
C GLY A 58 -9.83 26.60 7.33
N PRO A 59 -9.08 27.73 7.52
CA PRO A 59 -7.85 27.96 6.80
C PRO A 59 -6.85 26.83 7.14
N VAL A 60 -6.60 25.95 6.17
CA VAL A 60 -5.59 24.88 6.30
C VAL A 60 -4.25 25.46 5.88
N TRP A 61 -3.39 25.73 6.83
CA TRP A 61 -2.04 26.28 6.61
C TRP A 61 -1.05 25.22 6.14
N GLU A 62 -1.28 23.96 6.51
CA GLU A 62 -0.48 22.83 6.05
C GLU A 62 -1.37 21.90 5.24
N LYS A 63 -0.96 21.61 4.01
CA LYS A 63 -1.49 20.46 3.30
C LYS A 63 -0.99 19.25 4.08
N ALA A 64 -1.87 18.64 4.92
CA ALA A 64 -1.59 17.30 5.39
C ALA A 64 -1.16 16.48 4.15
N PRO A 65 -0.01 15.79 4.17
CA PRO A 65 0.34 14.90 3.09
C PRO A 65 -0.82 13.93 2.98
N GLN A 66 -1.71 14.17 2.01
CA GLN A 66 -2.69 13.16 1.67
C GLN A 66 -1.83 11.96 1.30
N PRO A 67 -2.08 10.78 1.88
CA PRO A 67 -1.50 9.58 1.35
C PRO A 67 -1.90 9.60 -0.13
N LEU A 68 -0.96 10.03 -0.98
CA LEU A 68 -1.06 9.78 -2.41
C LEU A 68 -1.50 8.34 -2.44
N LEU A 69 -2.63 8.04 -3.08
CA LEU A 69 -3.07 6.68 -3.34
C LEU A 69 -1.81 5.94 -3.76
N GLN A 70 -1.12 5.36 -2.78
CA GLN A 70 0.04 4.54 -3.05
C GLN A 70 -0.57 3.47 -3.92
N LYS A 71 -0.16 3.47 -5.19
CA LYS A 71 -0.53 2.39 -6.10
C LYS A 71 -0.26 1.14 -5.30
N SER A 72 -1.31 0.46 -4.86
CA SER A 72 -1.21 -0.79 -4.11
C SER A 72 -0.37 -1.69 -5.01
N GLN A 73 0.93 -1.75 -4.70
CA GLN A 73 1.85 -2.50 -5.54
C GLN A 73 1.60 -3.96 -5.22
N ALA A 74 0.87 -4.61 -6.11
CA ALA A 74 0.75 -6.04 -6.05
C ALA A 74 2.10 -6.67 -6.38
N ARG A 75 2.52 -7.64 -5.57
CA ARG A 75 3.77 -8.39 -5.73
C ARG A 75 3.45 -9.87 -5.75
N VAL A 76 4.18 -10.62 -6.57
CA VAL A 76 4.08 -12.07 -6.60
C VAL A 76 5.47 -12.64 -6.42
N LEU A 77 5.65 -13.43 -5.39
CA LEU A 77 6.85 -14.22 -5.14
C LEU A 77 6.70 -15.54 -5.87
N VAL A 78 7.62 -15.85 -6.78
CA VAL A 78 7.66 -17.12 -7.54
C VAL A 78 8.87 -17.88 -7.08
N LEU A 79 8.63 -18.93 -6.28
CA LEU A 79 9.68 -19.72 -5.63
C LEU A 79 9.88 -21.03 -6.37
N ASP A 80 11.15 -21.29 -6.73
CA ASP A 80 11.57 -22.57 -7.27
C ASP A 80 11.59 -23.64 -6.18
N LEU A 81 10.86 -24.71 -6.42
CA LEU A 81 10.79 -25.91 -5.56
C LEU A 81 11.28 -27.14 -6.32
N SER A 82 12.17 -26.96 -7.31
CA SER A 82 12.85 -28.07 -7.97
C SER A 82 13.85 -28.75 -7.05
N TYR A 83 14.18 -30.00 -7.35
CA TYR A 83 15.12 -30.77 -6.51
C TYR A 83 16.54 -30.17 -6.49
N SER A 84 16.94 -29.38 -7.49
CA SER A 84 18.23 -28.67 -7.48
C SER A 84 18.36 -27.69 -6.31
N MET A 85 17.23 -27.16 -5.82
CA MET A 85 17.19 -26.31 -4.64
C MET A 85 17.58 -27.01 -3.33
N LEU A 86 17.73 -28.33 -3.32
CA LEU A 86 18.28 -29.08 -2.19
C LEU A 86 19.81 -29.11 -2.17
N ALA A 87 20.48 -28.56 -3.19
CA ALA A 87 21.93 -28.47 -3.21
C ALA A 87 22.48 -27.73 -1.99
N THR A 88 23.69 -28.14 -1.55
CA THR A 88 24.32 -27.67 -0.30
C THR A 88 25.55 -26.81 -0.54
N ASP A 89 25.71 -26.29 -1.75
CA ASP A 89 26.79 -25.34 -2.11
C ASP A 89 26.68 -24.05 -1.25
N ILE A 90 25.46 -23.70 -0.87
CA ILE A 90 25.19 -22.66 0.13
C ILE A 90 24.50 -23.32 1.34
N LYS A 91 25.14 -23.24 2.51
CA LYS A 91 24.58 -23.86 3.73
C LYS A 91 23.40 -23.08 4.28
N PRO A 92 22.34 -23.75 4.83
CA PRO A 92 22.20 -25.21 4.92
C PRO A 92 21.91 -25.86 3.55
N THR A 93 20.95 -25.35 2.79
CA THR A 93 20.57 -25.68 1.41
C THR A 93 20.17 -24.43 0.66
N ARG A 94 20.11 -24.48 -0.69
CA ARG A 94 19.62 -23.36 -1.50
C ARG A 94 18.21 -22.95 -1.10
N ILE A 95 17.31 -23.93 -0.89
CA ILE A 95 15.92 -23.63 -0.50
C ILE A 95 15.83 -22.98 0.89
N ASP A 96 16.66 -23.39 1.85
CA ASP A 96 16.66 -22.75 3.18
C ASP A 96 17.13 -21.31 3.09
N ARG A 97 18.16 -21.05 2.27
CA ARG A 97 18.64 -19.68 2.00
C ARG A 97 17.57 -18.83 1.31
N ALA A 98 16.88 -19.40 0.32
CA ALA A 98 15.77 -18.74 -0.35
C ALA A 98 14.70 -18.33 0.66
N ARG A 99 14.28 -19.26 1.56
CA ARG A 99 13.29 -18.99 2.61
C ARG A 99 13.73 -17.87 3.55
N PHE A 100 14.97 -17.90 4.07
CA PHE A 100 15.48 -16.84 4.93
C PHE A 100 15.47 -15.47 4.23
N LYS A 101 15.87 -15.42 2.95
CA LYS A 101 15.83 -14.19 2.17
C LYS A 101 14.42 -13.69 1.90
N LEU A 102 13.49 -14.61 1.61
CA LEU A 102 12.08 -14.27 1.44
C LEU A 102 11.46 -13.76 2.74
N GLU A 103 11.77 -14.38 3.88
CA GLU A 103 11.31 -13.91 5.19
C GLU A 103 11.81 -12.47 5.49
N ASP A 104 13.09 -12.20 5.24
CA ASP A 104 13.65 -10.86 5.41
C ASP A 104 13.02 -9.84 4.44
N LEU A 105 12.69 -10.28 3.23
CA LEU A 105 12.03 -9.45 2.22
C LEU A 105 10.59 -9.13 2.63
N LEU A 106 9.86 -10.13 3.12
CA LEU A 106 8.47 -9.97 3.61
C LEU A 106 8.38 -8.98 4.78
N LYS A 107 9.35 -8.99 5.70
CA LYS A 107 9.43 -8.01 6.82
C LYS A 107 9.55 -6.57 6.33
N ARG A 108 10.06 -6.34 5.12
CA ARG A 108 10.21 -5.01 4.51
C ARG A 108 8.97 -4.57 3.73
N PHE A 109 8.05 -5.48 3.45
CA PHE A 109 6.81 -5.18 2.73
C PHE A 109 5.76 -4.66 3.71
N VAL A 110 5.81 -3.36 3.97
CA VAL A 110 4.84 -2.69 4.87
C VAL A 110 3.52 -2.43 4.18
N GLU A 111 3.52 -2.23 2.86
CA GLU A 111 2.35 -1.84 2.09
C GLU A 111 2.23 -2.64 0.79
N GLY A 112 0.98 -2.77 0.30
CA GLY A 112 0.66 -3.50 -0.92
C GLY A 112 0.14 -4.91 -0.66
N GLU A 113 -0.13 -5.63 -1.74
CA GLU A 113 -0.58 -7.02 -1.70
C GLU A 113 0.57 -7.93 -2.15
N THR A 114 0.73 -9.05 -1.50
CA THR A 114 1.76 -10.03 -1.84
C THR A 114 1.11 -11.40 -2.01
N ALA A 115 1.51 -12.14 -3.05
CA ALA A 115 1.14 -13.52 -3.28
C ALA A 115 2.39 -14.41 -3.30
N LEU A 116 2.21 -15.70 -3.09
CA LEU A 116 3.26 -16.70 -3.15
C LEU A 116 2.87 -17.84 -4.06
N ILE A 117 3.72 -18.14 -5.03
CA ILE A 117 3.61 -19.25 -5.98
C ILE A 117 4.83 -20.14 -5.80
N GLY A 118 4.62 -21.46 -5.72
CA GLY A 118 5.69 -22.45 -5.81
C GLY A 118 5.58 -23.18 -7.14
N TYR A 119 6.72 -23.45 -7.76
CA TYR A 119 6.76 -24.22 -9.01
C TYR A 119 7.87 -25.29 -8.99
N ALA A 120 7.63 -26.36 -9.72
CA ALA A 120 8.58 -27.39 -10.11
C ALA A 120 8.21 -27.90 -11.51
N GLY A 121 7.79 -29.14 -11.71
CA GLY A 121 7.17 -29.62 -12.96
C GLY A 121 5.80 -29.03 -13.22
N GLU A 122 5.11 -28.57 -12.18
CA GLU A 122 3.86 -27.84 -12.18
C GLU A 122 3.98 -26.60 -11.28
N ALA A 123 2.98 -25.69 -11.32
CA ALA A 123 2.99 -24.49 -10.50
C ALA A 123 1.67 -24.37 -9.72
N PHE A 124 1.76 -23.93 -8.47
CA PHE A 124 0.63 -23.79 -7.55
C PHE A 124 0.67 -22.45 -6.83
N VAL A 125 -0.53 -21.86 -6.66
CA VAL A 125 -0.70 -20.69 -5.80
C VAL A 125 -0.75 -21.17 -4.35
N ILE A 126 0.30 -20.87 -3.58
CA ILE A 126 0.42 -21.23 -2.17
C ILE A 126 -0.34 -20.23 -1.30
N SER A 127 -0.21 -18.94 -1.63
CA SER A 127 -0.97 -17.86 -1.01
C SER A 127 -1.46 -16.90 -2.10
N PRO A 128 -2.75 -16.59 -2.17
CA PRO A 128 -3.27 -15.55 -3.03
C PRO A 128 -2.77 -14.17 -2.59
N LEU A 129 -3.11 -13.13 -3.35
CA LEU A 129 -2.80 -11.75 -2.96
C LEU A 129 -3.39 -11.42 -1.59
N THR A 130 -2.53 -11.11 -0.64
CA THR A 130 -2.87 -10.73 0.73
C THR A 130 -2.12 -9.48 1.17
N HIS A 131 -2.75 -8.69 2.03
CA HIS A 131 -2.11 -7.54 2.69
C HIS A 131 -1.28 -7.93 3.91
N ASP A 132 -1.33 -9.21 4.33
CA ASP A 132 -0.62 -9.70 5.49
C ASP A 132 0.61 -10.55 5.08
N PRO A 133 1.83 -9.96 5.07
CA PRO A 133 3.05 -10.71 4.79
C PRO A 133 3.36 -11.79 5.84
N ALA A 134 2.84 -11.67 7.07
CA ALA A 134 3.09 -12.65 8.13
C ALA A 134 2.43 -14.00 7.82
N THR A 135 1.25 -13.98 7.20
CA THR A 135 0.59 -15.20 6.69
C THR A 135 1.48 -15.94 5.70
N ILE A 136 2.12 -15.21 4.76
CA ILE A 136 3.05 -15.85 3.79
C ILE A 136 4.28 -16.37 4.50
N ALA A 137 4.87 -15.59 5.43
CA ALA A 137 6.05 -15.99 6.18
C ALA A 137 5.81 -17.30 6.99
N ALA A 138 4.62 -17.47 7.54
CA ALA A 138 4.24 -18.69 8.27
C ALA A 138 4.19 -19.95 7.38
N LEU A 139 3.97 -19.79 6.07
CA LEU A 139 3.94 -20.91 5.11
C LEU A 139 5.33 -21.30 4.63
N LEU A 140 6.30 -20.39 4.64
CA LEU A 140 7.65 -20.61 4.09
C LEU A 140 8.35 -21.86 4.66
N PRO A 141 8.32 -22.16 5.98
CA PRO A 141 9.01 -23.32 6.52
C PRO A 141 8.55 -24.66 5.96
N GLY A 142 7.29 -24.76 5.55
CA GLY A 142 6.70 -25.96 4.95
C GLY A 142 7.05 -26.19 3.47
N LEU A 143 7.59 -25.17 2.79
CA LEU A 143 7.84 -25.27 1.35
C LEU A 143 9.16 -26.01 1.07
N GLN A 144 9.04 -27.25 0.65
CA GLN A 144 10.15 -28.10 0.28
C GLN A 144 9.89 -28.74 -1.08
N PRO A 145 10.93 -29.12 -1.84
CA PRO A 145 10.77 -29.80 -3.12
C PRO A 145 9.90 -31.06 -3.08
N ASN A 146 9.89 -31.77 -1.98
CA ASN A 146 9.13 -33.00 -1.79
C ASN A 146 7.61 -32.84 -1.72
N ILE A 147 7.10 -31.60 -1.52
CA ILE A 147 5.65 -31.34 -1.54
C ILE A 147 5.10 -31.23 -2.96
N MET A 148 5.99 -31.06 -3.95
CA MET A 148 5.58 -30.88 -5.34
C MET A 148 5.22 -32.24 -5.95
N PRO A 149 4.02 -32.38 -6.55
CA PRO A 149 3.56 -33.67 -7.08
C PRO A 149 4.35 -34.11 -8.32
N VAL A 150 4.83 -33.15 -9.10
CA VAL A 150 5.59 -33.42 -10.34
C VAL A 150 6.97 -32.76 -10.25
N PRO A 151 8.07 -33.55 -10.32
CA PRO A 151 9.41 -32.99 -10.34
C PRO A 151 9.69 -32.30 -11.68
N GLY A 152 10.58 -31.30 -11.65
CA GLY A 152 10.98 -30.53 -12.82
C GLY A 152 11.31 -29.10 -12.47
N SER A 153 11.50 -28.26 -13.46
CA SER A 153 11.69 -26.80 -13.32
C SER A 153 11.01 -26.08 -14.49
N ARG A 154 9.71 -25.83 -14.31
CA ARG A 154 8.87 -25.14 -15.31
C ARG A 154 8.45 -23.78 -14.82
N ALA A 155 9.38 -22.84 -14.86
CA ALA A 155 9.16 -21.46 -14.46
C ALA A 155 8.06 -20.76 -15.29
N ASP A 156 7.87 -21.15 -16.57
CA ASP A 156 6.83 -20.62 -17.45
C ASP A 156 5.43 -20.75 -16.83
N LEU A 157 5.13 -21.87 -16.17
CA LEU A 157 3.86 -22.07 -15.48
C LEU A 157 3.69 -21.14 -14.27
N GLY A 158 4.78 -20.95 -13.49
CA GLY A 158 4.79 -20.01 -12.37
C GLY A 158 4.54 -18.56 -12.83
N PHE A 159 5.15 -18.15 -13.93
CA PHE A 159 4.95 -16.80 -14.49
C PHE A 159 3.55 -16.59 -15.04
N ARG A 160 2.95 -17.60 -15.67
CA ARG A 160 1.54 -17.52 -16.12
C ARG A 160 0.59 -17.28 -14.96
N LEU A 161 0.74 -18.03 -13.88
CA LEU A 161 -0.05 -17.84 -12.66
C LEU A 161 0.20 -16.47 -12.03
N ALA A 162 1.46 -16.01 -12.00
CA ALA A 162 1.82 -14.71 -11.46
C ALA A 162 1.18 -13.57 -12.27
N ALA A 163 1.24 -13.66 -13.60
CA ALA A 163 0.64 -12.68 -14.49
C ALA A 163 -0.90 -12.65 -14.34
N ASP A 164 -1.54 -13.82 -14.20
CA ASP A 164 -2.98 -13.92 -13.97
C ASP A 164 -3.37 -13.27 -12.62
N LEU A 165 -2.66 -13.56 -11.53
CA LEU A 165 -2.92 -12.94 -10.23
C LEU A 165 -2.75 -11.41 -10.29
N LEU A 166 -1.70 -10.92 -10.95
CA LEU A 166 -1.45 -9.49 -11.09
C LEU A 166 -2.50 -8.79 -11.96
N SER A 167 -2.99 -9.47 -13.00
CA SER A 167 -4.04 -8.92 -13.87
C SER A 167 -5.35 -8.65 -13.12
N ARG A 168 -5.63 -9.46 -12.09
CA ARG A 168 -6.82 -9.35 -11.22
C ARG A 168 -6.63 -8.35 -10.07
N SER A 169 -5.40 -7.89 -9.83
CA SER A 169 -5.13 -6.87 -8.81
C SER A 169 -5.70 -5.50 -9.22
N LYS A 170 -5.94 -4.62 -8.25
CA LYS A 170 -6.49 -3.27 -8.48
C LYS A 170 -5.67 -2.43 -9.48
N GLY A 171 -4.36 -2.73 -9.64
CA GLY A 171 -3.48 -2.04 -10.57
C GLY A 171 -3.35 -2.68 -11.94
N GLY A 172 -3.82 -3.93 -12.13
CA GLY A 172 -3.69 -4.71 -13.37
C GLY A 172 -2.25 -5.05 -13.75
N THR A 173 -1.28 -4.58 -12.99
CA THR A 173 0.16 -4.83 -13.15
C THR A 173 0.84 -4.80 -11.80
N GLY A 174 2.02 -5.46 -11.70
CA GLY A 174 2.76 -5.49 -10.44
C GLY A 174 4.19 -5.93 -10.61
N HIS A 175 4.75 -6.44 -9.52
CA HIS A 175 6.13 -6.85 -9.44
C HIS A 175 6.24 -8.36 -9.20
N ILE A 176 6.88 -9.07 -10.10
CA ILE A 176 7.20 -10.49 -9.97
C ILE A 176 8.62 -10.59 -9.42
N ILE A 177 8.78 -11.31 -8.32
CA ILE A 177 10.08 -11.61 -7.71
C ILE A 177 10.30 -13.10 -7.85
N TRP A 178 11.21 -13.45 -8.75
CA TRP A 178 11.52 -14.83 -9.05
C TRP A 178 12.73 -15.29 -8.25
N VAL A 179 12.57 -16.37 -7.49
CA VAL A 179 13.60 -16.97 -6.66
C VAL A 179 13.92 -18.34 -7.24
N THR A 180 15.13 -18.50 -7.77
CA THR A 180 15.59 -19.72 -8.46
C THR A 180 17.08 -19.92 -8.25
N ASP A 181 17.56 -21.13 -8.47
CA ASP A 181 18.98 -21.47 -8.46
C ASP A 181 19.60 -21.46 -9.87
N GLY A 182 18.78 -21.46 -10.93
CA GLY A 182 19.25 -21.46 -12.29
C GLY A 182 18.23 -20.90 -13.29
N ILE A 183 18.73 -20.40 -14.39
CA ILE A 183 17.95 -19.84 -15.48
C ILE A 183 18.20 -20.62 -16.78
N GLU A 184 19.00 -21.67 -16.71
CA GLU A 184 19.37 -22.45 -17.88
C GLU A 184 18.17 -23.20 -18.48
N GLY A 185 18.13 -23.26 -19.80
CA GLY A 185 17.07 -23.96 -20.54
C GLY A 185 15.71 -23.24 -20.56
N GLN A 186 15.61 -22.03 -20.04
CA GLN A 186 14.38 -21.22 -20.13
C GLN A 186 14.34 -20.46 -21.46
N ASP A 187 13.16 -20.44 -22.06
CA ASP A 187 12.92 -19.57 -23.23
C ASP A 187 12.61 -18.14 -22.75
N TYR A 188 13.64 -17.30 -22.78
CA TYR A 188 13.53 -15.90 -22.35
C TYR A 188 12.49 -15.12 -23.12
N SER A 189 12.32 -15.37 -24.41
CA SER A 189 11.34 -14.68 -25.22
C SER A 189 9.91 -15.07 -24.83
N ALA A 190 9.69 -16.32 -24.50
CA ALA A 190 8.42 -16.80 -23.97
C ALA A 190 8.13 -16.24 -22.56
N LEU A 191 9.16 -16.13 -21.72
CA LEU A 191 9.03 -15.51 -20.40
C LEU A 191 8.71 -14.02 -20.51
N GLU A 192 9.40 -13.27 -21.34
CA GLU A 192 9.16 -11.84 -21.56
C GLU A 192 7.72 -11.57 -22.03
N ASN A 193 7.24 -12.36 -22.98
CA ASN A 193 5.87 -12.28 -23.46
C ASN A 193 4.84 -12.59 -22.36
N THR A 194 5.14 -13.53 -21.47
CA THR A 194 4.26 -13.91 -20.35
C THR A 194 4.24 -12.86 -19.25
N ILE A 195 5.39 -12.26 -18.91
CA ILE A 195 5.52 -11.21 -17.93
C ILE A 195 4.82 -9.92 -18.40
N GLY A 196 4.88 -9.63 -19.69
CA GLY A 196 4.23 -8.47 -20.30
C GLY A 196 4.66 -7.14 -19.66
N ARG A 197 3.71 -6.39 -19.10
CA ARG A 197 3.95 -5.07 -18.48
C ARG A 197 4.37 -5.12 -17.01
N ASN A 198 4.50 -6.32 -16.43
CA ASN A 198 4.91 -6.48 -15.05
C ASN A 198 6.43 -6.31 -14.92
N ARG A 199 6.86 -5.82 -13.76
CA ARG A 199 8.27 -5.73 -13.43
C ARG A 199 8.77 -7.09 -12.96
N LEU A 200 9.94 -7.55 -13.46
CA LEU A 200 10.61 -8.76 -12.97
C LEU A 200 11.85 -8.38 -12.17
N SER A 201 12.04 -9.04 -11.04
CA SER A 201 13.32 -9.10 -10.32
C SER A 201 13.66 -10.56 -10.04
N ILE A 202 14.92 -10.89 -10.21
CA ILE A 202 15.42 -12.25 -10.02
C ILE A 202 16.30 -12.27 -8.78
N LEU A 203 16.02 -13.20 -7.87
CA LEU A 203 16.86 -13.54 -6.73
C LEU A 203 17.50 -14.91 -7.00
N ALA A 204 18.70 -14.90 -7.54
CA ALA A 204 19.46 -16.12 -7.75
C ALA A 204 20.03 -16.63 -6.42
N VAL A 205 19.91 -17.95 -6.20
CA VAL A 205 20.40 -18.64 -5.01
C VAL A 205 21.25 -19.83 -5.43
N GLY A 206 22.56 -19.74 -5.22
CA GLY A 206 23.50 -20.76 -5.65
C GLY A 206 24.89 -20.18 -5.83
N THR A 207 25.85 -21.03 -6.14
CA THR A 207 27.22 -20.68 -6.51
C THR A 207 27.47 -21.06 -7.96
N GLU A 208 28.42 -20.39 -8.62
CA GLU A 208 28.80 -20.70 -10.01
C GLU A 208 29.34 -22.14 -10.18
N SER A 209 29.98 -22.68 -9.14
CA SER A 209 30.51 -24.05 -9.17
C SER A 209 29.42 -25.12 -8.97
N GLY A 210 28.27 -24.74 -8.46
CA GLY A 210 27.19 -25.67 -8.11
C GLY A 210 27.59 -26.70 -7.05
N SER A 211 26.70 -27.64 -6.77
CA SER A 211 26.95 -28.79 -5.92
C SER A 211 25.99 -29.91 -6.28
N PRO A 212 26.45 -31.19 -6.30
CA PRO A 212 25.58 -32.29 -6.57
C PRO A 212 24.50 -32.44 -5.46
N VAL A 213 23.27 -32.71 -5.86
CA VAL A 213 22.15 -32.91 -4.96
C VAL A 213 22.15 -34.34 -4.44
N ALA A 214 22.38 -34.52 -3.13
CA ALA A 214 22.34 -35.84 -2.50
C ALA A 214 20.86 -36.28 -2.31
N LEU A 215 20.57 -37.53 -2.68
CA LEU A 215 19.28 -38.16 -2.46
C LEU A 215 19.25 -38.89 -1.10
N SER A 216 18.09 -38.86 -0.41
CA SER A 216 17.88 -39.51 0.90
C SER A 216 18.17 -41.02 0.86
N GLY A 217 18.05 -41.65 -0.30
CA GLY A 217 18.32 -43.07 -0.50
C GLY A 217 19.78 -43.42 -0.87
N GLY A 218 20.68 -42.45 -0.83
CA GLY A 218 22.08 -42.57 -1.31
C GLY A 218 22.21 -42.29 -2.82
N GLY A 219 23.35 -41.75 -3.23
CA GLY A 219 23.62 -41.31 -4.60
C GLY A 219 23.23 -39.85 -4.84
N PHE A 220 23.33 -39.41 -6.09
CA PHE A 220 23.10 -38.05 -6.53
C PHE A 220 21.96 -37.99 -7.55
N LEU A 221 21.25 -36.85 -7.55
CA LEU A 221 20.21 -36.56 -8.54
C LEU A 221 20.87 -36.58 -9.95
N LYS A 222 20.23 -37.29 -10.88
CA LYS A 222 20.64 -37.36 -12.27
C LYS A 222 19.57 -36.76 -13.17
N ASP A 223 20.02 -36.14 -14.25
CA ASP A 223 19.13 -35.64 -15.30
C ASP A 223 18.61 -36.80 -16.18
N LYS A 224 17.80 -36.48 -17.20
CA LYS A 224 17.26 -37.47 -18.17
C LYS A 224 18.36 -38.20 -18.94
N ASN A 225 19.56 -37.64 -19.04
CA ASN A 225 20.70 -38.18 -19.76
C ASN A 225 21.66 -39.00 -18.83
N GLY A 226 21.33 -39.07 -17.53
CA GLY A 226 22.11 -39.77 -16.52
C GLY A 226 23.29 -38.95 -15.96
N ALA A 227 23.45 -37.69 -16.34
CA ALA A 227 24.41 -36.77 -15.77
C ALA A 227 23.99 -36.32 -14.38
N ILE A 228 24.95 -36.11 -13.46
CA ILE A 228 24.68 -35.59 -12.12
C ILE A 228 24.27 -34.14 -12.25
N VAL A 229 23.12 -33.76 -11.65
CA VAL A 229 22.65 -32.39 -11.57
C VAL A 229 23.49 -31.63 -10.55
N ILE A 230 24.09 -30.53 -10.97
CA ILE A 230 24.99 -29.70 -10.15
C ILE A 230 24.36 -28.34 -9.91
#